data_d6912429eadbeebe8f318dec5c75d3d1
#
_entry.id   d6912429eadbeebe8f318dec5c75d3d1
#
_cell.length_a   1.000
_cell.length_b   1.000
_cell.length_c   1.000
_cell.angle_alpha   90.00
_cell.angle_beta   90.00
_cell.angle_gamma   90.00
#
_symmetry.space_group_name_H-M   'P 1'
#
loop_
_entity.id
_entity.type
_entity.pdbx_description
1 polymer ?
#
loop_
_entity_poly.entity_id
_entity_poly.type
_entity_poly.pdbx_seq_one_letter_code
_entity_poly.pdbx_strand_id
1 'polypeptide(L)' 'MIFQLGKKYRLYPPGSLWTYESIDVGEHVFTMSEGKISWKIPPHLLKFYKIVEDENTKRDET' A
#
# COMPACT_ATOMS: atom_id res chain seq x y z
N MET A 1 1.55 -0.04 12.71
CA MET A 1 1.32 -0.92 11.56
C MET A 1 2.59 -1.00 10.72
N ILE A 2 2.97 -2.20 10.34
CA ILE A 2 4.18 -2.40 9.55
C ILE A 2 3.80 -2.92 8.18
N PHE A 3 4.27 -2.24 7.15
CA PHE A 3 4.02 -2.65 5.78
C PHE A 3 5.22 -3.43 5.27
N GLN A 4 4.95 -4.41 4.42
CA GLN A 4 6.02 -5.23 3.84
C GLN A 4 6.17 -4.87 2.38
N LEU A 5 7.42 -4.72 1.96
CA LEU A 5 7.72 -4.36 0.57
C LEU A 5 7.17 -5.42 -0.37
N GLY A 6 6.57 -4.96 -1.46
CA GLY A 6 6.02 -5.85 -2.46
C GLY A 6 4.66 -6.42 -2.15
N LYS A 7 4.18 -6.24 -0.93
CA LYS A 7 2.85 -6.71 -0.57
C LYS A 7 1.80 -5.72 -1.04
N LYS A 8 0.59 -6.23 -1.24
CA LYS A 8 -0.50 -5.41 -1.73
C LYS A 8 -1.45 -5.07 -0.60
N TYR A 9 -1.93 -3.85 -0.62
CA TYR A 9 -2.83 -3.33 0.41
C TYR A 9 -3.95 -2.54 -0.25
N ARG A 10 -5.13 -2.60 0.36
CA ARG A 10 -6.24 -1.76 -0.06
C ARG A 10 -6.31 -0.56 0.85
N LEU A 11 -6.37 0.60 0.26
CA LEU A 11 -6.44 1.85 1.00
C LEU A 11 -7.83 2.44 0.83
N TYR A 12 -8.51 2.68 1.95
CA TYR A 12 -9.84 3.25 1.96
C TYR A 12 -9.78 4.66 2.51
N PRO A 13 -10.42 5.62 1.88
CA PRO A 13 -11.08 5.59 0.60
C PRO A 13 -10.09 5.64 -0.55
N PRO A 14 -10.44 5.15 -1.71
CA PRO A 14 -11.70 4.50 -2.09
C PRO A 14 -11.66 2.99 -2.00
N GLY A 15 -10.53 2.38 -1.64
CA GLY A 15 -10.43 0.93 -1.57
C GLY A 15 -9.66 0.35 -2.73
N SER A 16 -8.88 1.16 -3.39
CA SER A 16 -8.03 0.70 -4.49
C SER A 16 -6.91 -0.17 -3.96
N LEU A 17 -6.42 -1.05 -4.82
CA LEU A 17 -5.34 -1.96 -4.47
C LEU A 17 -4.01 -1.33 -4.86
N TRP A 18 -3.10 -1.27 -3.89
CA TRP A 18 -1.79 -0.67 -4.09
C TRP A 18 -0.71 -1.63 -3.65
N THR A 19 0.46 -1.50 -4.23
CA THR A 19 1.64 -2.27 -3.83
C THR A 19 2.54 -1.34 -3.00
N TYR A 20 2.99 -1.83 -1.86
CA TYR A 20 3.89 -1.04 -1.02
C TYR A 20 5.29 -1.11 -1.61
N GLU A 21 5.83 0.04 -2.01
CA GLU A 21 7.11 0.06 -2.68
C GLU A 21 8.28 0.30 -1.73
N SER A 22 8.16 1.32 -0.89
CA SER A 22 9.31 1.70 -0.09
C SER A 22 8.93 2.85 0.83
N ILE A 23 9.91 3.28 1.61
CA ILE A 23 9.80 4.52 2.37
C ILE A 23 10.77 5.50 1.72
N ASP A 24 10.27 6.66 1.35
CA ASP A 24 11.07 7.68 0.71
C ASP A 24 10.96 8.97 1.52
N VAL A 25 12.08 9.43 2.08
CA VAL A 25 12.13 10.62 2.92
C VAL A 25 11.06 10.57 4.00
N GLY A 26 10.93 9.38 4.63
CA GLY A 26 9.98 9.21 5.72
C GLY A 26 8.54 9.03 5.30
N GLU A 27 8.24 9.01 4.02
CA GLU A 27 6.88 8.82 3.54
C GLU A 27 6.72 7.45 2.95
N HIS A 28 5.56 6.85 3.22
CA HIS A 28 5.24 5.53 2.68
C HIS A 28 4.83 5.67 1.22
N VAL A 29 5.43 4.88 0.35
CA VAL A 29 5.18 4.96 -1.09
C VAL A 29 4.39 3.74 -1.52
N PHE A 30 3.21 3.98 -2.06
CA PHE A 30 2.36 2.95 -2.64
C PHE A 30 2.25 3.18 -4.14
N THR A 31 2.28 2.11 -4.91
CA THR A 31 2.18 2.23 -6.37
C THR A 31 1.11 1.30 -6.90
N MET A 32 0.65 1.61 -8.10
CA MET A 32 -0.24 0.73 -8.85
C MET A 32 0.11 0.84 -10.31
N SER A 33 -0.47 -0.05 -11.12
CA SER A 33 -0.19 -0.10 -12.56
C SER A 33 1.30 -0.27 -12.81
N GLU A 34 1.91 -1.19 -12.06
CA GLU A 34 3.32 -1.54 -12.22
C GLU A 34 4.22 -0.31 -12.05
N GLY A 35 3.89 0.52 -11.08
CA GLY A 35 4.73 1.65 -10.75
C GLY A 35 4.45 2.91 -11.52
N LYS A 36 3.50 2.90 -12.44
CA LYS A 36 3.20 4.09 -13.21
C LYS A 36 2.50 5.15 -12.39
N ILE A 37 1.78 4.74 -11.36
CA ILE A 37 1.09 5.65 -10.46
C ILE A 37 1.64 5.43 -9.08
N SER A 38 2.08 6.50 -8.43
CA SER A 38 2.60 6.41 -7.08
C SER A 38 1.88 7.39 -6.18
N TRP A 39 1.77 7.00 -4.90
CA TRP A 39 1.08 7.79 -3.89
C TRP A 39 1.94 7.76 -2.64
N LYS A 40 2.40 8.93 -2.21
CA LYS A 40 3.23 9.04 -1.01
C LYS A 40 2.38 9.54 0.13
N ILE A 41 2.41 8.81 1.23
CA ILE A 41 1.60 9.14 2.39
C ILE A 41 2.53 9.36 3.58
N PRO A 42 2.58 10.56 4.12
CA PRO A 42 3.35 10.79 5.35
C PRO A 42 2.76 10.01 6.50
N PRO A 43 3.59 9.58 7.46
CA PRO A 43 3.07 8.76 8.57
C PRO A 43 1.93 9.41 9.34
N HIS A 44 1.95 10.73 9.51
CA HIS A 44 0.91 11.39 10.29
C HIS A 44 -0.43 11.41 9.58
N LEU A 45 -0.47 11.11 8.29
CA LEU A 45 -1.72 11.07 7.54
C LEU A 45 -2.27 9.66 7.41
N LEU A 46 -1.49 8.64 7.78
CA LEU A 46 -1.95 7.26 7.66
C LEU A 46 -3.22 7.01 8.46
N LYS A 47 -3.39 7.72 9.57
CA LYS A 47 -4.55 7.51 10.42
C LYS A 47 -5.86 7.88 9.76
N PHE A 48 -5.81 8.63 8.67
CA PHE A 48 -7.02 9.01 7.94
C PHE A 48 -7.44 7.95 6.93
N TYR A 49 -6.66 6.90 6.79
CA TYR A 49 -6.95 5.85 5.83
C TYR A 49 -7.10 4.53 6.56
N LYS A 50 -8.00 3.70 6.06
CA LYS A 50 -8.09 2.33 6.53
C LYS A 50 -7.31 1.48 5.55
N ILE A 51 -6.28 0.81 6.02
CA ILE A 51 -5.36 0.05 5.17
C ILE A 51 -5.46 -1.40 5.55
N VAL A 52 -5.80 -2.24 4.58
CA VAL A 52 -6.03 -3.66 4.80
C VAL A 52 -5.16 -4.44 3.85
N GLU A 53 -4.43 -5.42 4.38
CA GLU A 53 -3.63 -6.29 3.53
C GLU A 53 -4.53 -7.11 2.63
N ASP A 54 -4.15 -7.21 1.35
CA ASP A 54 -4.92 -7.98 0.39
C ASP A 54 -4.59 -9.45 0.56
N GLU A 55 -5.54 -10.20 1.06
CA GLU A 55 -5.31 -11.61 1.32
C GLU A 55 -5.33 -12.45 0.07
N ASN A 56 -5.83 -11.92 -1.02
CA ASN A 56 -5.88 -12.68 -2.25
C ASN A 56 -4.51 -13.01 -2.77
N THR A 57 -3.52 -12.21 -2.42
CA THR A 57 -2.17 -12.49 -2.87
C THR A 57 -1.67 -13.81 -2.36
N LYS A 58 -2.14 -14.23 -1.21
CA LYS A 58 -1.67 -15.49 -0.64
C LYS A 58 -2.25 -16.69 -1.31
N ARG A 59 -3.42 -16.56 -1.89
CA ARG A 59 -4.07 -17.69 -2.51
C ARG A 59 -3.42 -18.12 -3.79
N ASP A 60 -2.77 -17.17 -4.45
CA ASP A 60 -2.17 -17.49 -5.73
C ASP A 60 -1.03 -18.45 -5.60
N GLU A 61 -0.55 -18.64 -4.40
CA GLU A 61 0.59 -19.51 -4.17
C GLU A 61 0.19 -20.94 -3.93
N THR A 62 -1.06 -21.20 -3.74
CA THR A 62 -1.53 -22.57 -3.51
C THR A 62 -2.06 -23.23 -4.77
#